data_c9cd3c6d32f391a6212fda32e01e9ed0
#
_entry.id   c9cd3c6d32f391a6212fda32e01e9ed0
#
_cell.length_a   1.000
_cell.length_b   1.000
_cell.length_c   1.000
_cell.angle_alpha   90.00
_cell.angle_beta   90.00
_cell.angle_gamma   90.00
#
_symmetry.space_group_name_H-M   'P 1'
#
loop_
_entity.id
_entity.type
_entity.pdbx_description
1 polymer ?
#
loop_
_entity_poly.entity_id
_entity_poly.type
_entity_poly.pdbx_seq_one_letter_code
_entity_poly.pdbx_strand_id
1 'polypeptide(L)'
;MKTILSLFDYSGAWSKPYKDAGYDVVQMDIKHGQDIRWTYYLDKEVHGILMAPPCTAFAVSGAQYWNAKDQDGRTVDAVALIDAALRFVALYDPEWWVLENPVGRLRRWLGPPTHMFNPCDYGDPYTKKTLLWGKFNIPKENPVPPQKVCKQGSWIQKLGGSSDRTKELRSMTPPGFAKAFFDANP
;
A
#
# COMPACT_ATOMS: atom_id res chain seq x y z
N MET A 1 -2.75 -21.38 12.85
CA MET A 1 -3.48 -20.21 12.29
C MET A 1 -2.45 -19.38 11.54
N LYS A 2 -2.67 -19.08 10.24
CA LYS A 2 -1.73 -18.28 9.44
C LYS A 2 -1.67 -16.85 9.95
N THR A 3 -0.48 -16.27 10.07
CA THR A 3 -0.29 -14.87 10.48
C THR A 3 -0.02 -13.99 9.28
N ILE A 4 -0.72 -12.86 9.19
CA ILE A 4 -0.50 -11.81 8.18
C ILE A 4 0.06 -10.57 8.88
N LEU A 5 1.18 -10.05 8.40
CA LEU A 5 1.64 -8.72 8.78
C LEU A 5 1.06 -7.68 7.83
N SER A 6 0.50 -6.61 8.39
CA SER A 6 0.00 -5.48 7.61
C SER A 6 0.69 -4.21 8.09
N LEU A 7 1.69 -3.77 7.31
CA LEU A 7 2.54 -2.64 7.64
C LEU A 7 2.01 -1.35 7.00
N PHE A 8 1.98 -0.25 7.77
CA PHE A 8 1.39 1.04 7.40
C PHE A 8 -0.11 0.96 7.08
N ASP A 9 -0.82 0.06 7.73
CA ASP A 9 -2.25 -0.17 7.53
C ASP A 9 -3.05 0.28 8.76
N TYR A 10 -3.08 1.59 9.00
CA TYR A 10 -3.85 2.17 10.10
C TYR A 10 -5.34 1.82 10.02
N SER A 11 -5.91 1.88 8.82
CA SER A 11 -7.34 1.63 8.61
C SER A 11 -7.75 0.16 8.70
N GLY A 12 -6.82 -0.77 8.50
CA GLY A 12 -7.10 -2.19 8.36
C GLY A 12 -7.84 -2.54 7.06
N ALA A 13 -7.97 -1.60 6.11
CA ALA A 13 -8.78 -1.81 4.92
C ALA A 13 -8.22 -2.92 4.02
N TRP A 14 -6.88 -3.00 3.88
CA TRP A 14 -6.27 -4.04 3.07
C TRP A 14 -6.27 -5.41 3.75
N SER A 15 -6.01 -5.43 5.04
CA SER A 15 -5.96 -6.67 5.83
C SER A 15 -7.33 -7.20 6.26
N LYS A 16 -8.40 -6.40 6.09
CA LYS A 16 -9.76 -6.79 6.51
C LYS A 16 -10.22 -8.16 5.97
N PRO A 17 -10.07 -8.52 4.68
CA PRO A 17 -10.51 -9.84 4.19
C PRO A 17 -9.82 -11.01 4.91
N TYR A 18 -8.54 -10.87 5.24
CA TYR A 18 -7.80 -11.87 6.02
C TYR A 18 -8.36 -12.00 7.44
N LYS A 19 -8.62 -10.86 8.10
CA LYS A 19 -9.21 -10.84 9.44
C LYS A 19 -10.59 -11.47 9.46
N ASP A 20 -11.44 -11.14 8.49
CA ASP A 20 -12.78 -11.70 8.35
C ASP A 20 -12.75 -13.23 8.09
N ALA A 21 -11.69 -13.73 7.44
CA ALA A 21 -11.48 -15.16 7.19
C ALA A 21 -10.79 -15.89 8.36
N GLY A 22 -10.55 -15.22 9.50
CA GLY A 22 -10.02 -15.83 10.71
C GLY A 22 -8.49 -15.96 10.77
N TYR A 23 -7.75 -15.20 9.94
CA TYR A 23 -6.30 -15.12 10.06
C TYR A 23 -5.89 -14.29 11.29
N ASP A 24 -4.71 -14.58 11.83
CA ASP A 24 -4.08 -13.73 12.85
C ASP A 24 -3.43 -12.52 12.13
N VAL A 25 -4.11 -11.37 12.15
CA VAL A 25 -3.64 -10.15 11.49
C VAL A 25 -2.95 -9.24 12.49
N VAL A 26 -1.66 -9.00 12.27
CA VAL A 26 -0.86 -8.05 13.04
C VAL A 26 -0.68 -6.77 12.22
N GLN A 27 -1.41 -5.72 12.60
CA GLN A 27 -1.29 -4.40 12.00
C GLN A 27 -0.20 -3.59 12.71
N MET A 28 0.70 -2.98 11.94
CA MET A 28 1.74 -2.08 12.44
C MET A 28 1.67 -0.73 11.72
N ASP A 29 1.40 0.32 12.48
CA ASP A 29 1.35 1.70 11.97
C ASP A 29 1.80 2.68 13.05
N ILE A 30 2.41 3.79 12.64
CA ILE A 30 2.85 4.85 13.56
C ILE A 30 1.69 5.46 14.35
N LYS A 31 0.47 5.48 13.81
CA LYS A 31 -0.73 5.95 14.50
C LYS A 31 -1.19 4.96 15.61
N HIS A 32 -0.71 3.72 15.57
CA HIS A 32 -0.85 2.75 16.66
C HIS A 32 0.35 2.77 17.62
N GLY A 33 1.24 3.77 17.49
CA GLY A 33 2.45 3.89 18.31
C GLY A 33 3.59 2.96 17.88
N GLN A 34 3.51 2.36 16.70
CA GLN A 34 4.50 1.41 16.20
C GLN A 34 5.24 1.99 14.99
N ASP A 35 6.48 2.39 15.21
CA ASP A 35 7.39 2.79 14.12
C ASP A 35 8.13 1.56 13.61
N ILE A 36 7.85 1.14 12.38
CA ILE A 36 8.42 -0.07 11.79
C ILE A 36 9.94 0.00 11.56
N ARG A 37 10.56 1.17 11.68
CA ARG A 37 12.02 1.32 11.65
C ARG A 37 12.68 0.64 12.85
N TRP A 38 11.96 0.54 13.97
CA TRP A 38 12.33 -0.28 15.10
C TRP A 38 11.91 -1.72 14.86
N THR A 39 12.83 -2.66 15.01
CA THR A 39 12.53 -4.08 14.73
C THR A 39 11.62 -4.64 15.82
N TYR A 40 10.38 -4.92 15.47
CA TYR A 40 9.46 -5.68 16.30
C TYR A 40 9.53 -7.15 15.88
N TYR A 41 10.34 -7.92 16.59
CA TYR A 41 10.35 -9.36 16.37
C TYR A 41 9.06 -9.96 16.94
N LEU A 42 8.38 -10.74 16.10
CA LEU A 42 7.24 -11.54 16.51
C LEU A 42 7.70 -13.00 16.53
N ASP A 43 7.54 -13.68 17.65
CA ASP A 43 7.77 -15.12 17.75
C ASP A 43 6.59 -15.88 17.10
N LYS A 44 6.44 -15.70 15.79
CA LYS A 44 5.37 -16.27 14.96
C LYS A 44 5.88 -16.52 13.55
N GLU A 45 5.40 -17.60 12.96
CA GLU A 45 5.52 -17.81 11.53
C GLU A 45 4.61 -16.82 10.76
N VAL A 46 5.18 -16.06 9.85
CA VAL A 46 4.46 -15.07 9.02
C VAL A 46 4.19 -15.66 7.65
N HIS A 47 2.92 -15.84 7.33
CA HIS A 47 2.49 -16.40 6.05
C HIS A 47 2.55 -15.38 4.91
N GLY A 48 2.13 -14.14 5.17
CA GLY A 48 2.12 -13.08 4.17
C GLY A 48 2.33 -11.69 4.74
N ILE A 49 2.83 -10.76 3.90
CA ILE A 49 3.10 -9.38 4.30
C ILE A 49 2.46 -8.40 3.33
N LEU A 50 1.58 -7.54 3.84
CA LEU A 50 1.01 -6.38 3.15
C LEU A 50 1.76 -5.12 3.57
N MET A 51 2.15 -4.27 2.61
CA MET A 51 2.92 -3.05 2.88
C MET A 51 2.39 -1.88 2.06
N ALA A 52 1.90 -0.83 2.73
CA ALA A 52 1.41 0.41 2.11
C ALA A 52 2.16 1.65 2.63
N PRO A 53 3.48 1.75 2.37
CA PRO A 53 4.29 2.82 2.92
C PRO A 53 3.86 4.20 2.42
N PRO A 54 4.10 5.28 3.20
CA PRO A 54 3.73 6.63 2.82
C PRO A 54 4.28 7.04 1.46
N CYS A 55 3.39 7.48 0.57
CA CYS A 55 3.73 7.83 -0.82
C CYS A 55 4.18 9.30 -1.01
N THR A 56 4.18 10.12 0.04
CA THR A 56 4.35 11.57 -0.05
C THR A 56 5.67 12.01 -0.69
N ALA A 57 6.74 11.22 -0.52
CA ALA A 57 8.03 11.49 -1.16
C ALA A 57 8.15 10.93 -2.58
N PHE A 58 7.25 10.02 -2.98
CA PHE A 58 7.39 9.25 -4.21
C PHE A 58 6.34 9.56 -5.27
N ALA A 59 5.08 9.84 -4.87
CA ALA A 59 3.96 9.99 -5.78
C ALA A 59 4.13 11.15 -6.77
N VAL A 60 3.76 10.92 -8.04
CA VAL A 60 3.84 11.94 -9.10
C VAL A 60 2.97 13.17 -8.80
N SER A 61 1.90 13.03 -8.05
CA SER A 61 1.05 14.15 -7.63
C SER A 61 1.76 15.18 -6.75
N GLY A 62 2.90 14.79 -6.15
CA GLY A 62 3.77 15.67 -5.37
C GLY A 62 5.10 15.98 -6.05
N ALA A 63 5.23 15.73 -7.36
CA ALA A 63 6.52 15.81 -8.07
C ALA A 63 7.18 17.20 -8.02
N GLN A 64 6.38 18.26 -8.01
CA GLN A 64 6.88 19.66 -7.86
C GLN A 64 7.68 19.89 -6.57
N TYR A 65 7.48 19.05 -5.54
CA TYR A 65 8.19 19.15 -4.26
C TYR A 65 9.35 18.16 -4.10
N TRP A 66 9.65 17.32 -5.11
CA TRP A 66 10.69 16.29 -4.98
C TRP A 66 12.06 16.87 -4.69
N ASN A 67 12.45 17.93 -5.40
CA ASN A 67 13.75 18.57 -5.19
C ASN A 67 13.90 19.08 -3.74
N ALA A 68 12.89 19.79 -3.23
CA ALA A 68 12.90 20.24 -1.84
C ALA A 68 13.01 19.09 -0.85
N LYS A 69 12.29 17.98 -1.08
CA LYS A 69 12.33 16.80 -0.22
C LYS A 69 13.67 16.05 -0.29
N ASP A 70 14.36 16.14 -1.43
CA ASP A 70 15.69 15.56 -1.56
C ASP A 70 16.72 16.35 -0.78
N GLN A 71 16.58 17.70 -0.78
CA GLN A 71 17.48 18.61 -0.06
C GLN A 71 17.28 18.60 1.46
N ASP A 72 16.05 18.47 1.94
CA ASP A 72 15.72 18.54 3.38
C ASP A 72 15.68 17.17 4.09
N GLY A 73 16.04 16.08 3.39
CA GLY A 73 16.15 14.73 3.97
C GLY A 73 14.85 13.92 3.99
N ARG A 74 13.68 14.51 3.68
CA ARG A 74 12.40 13.76 3.68
C ARG A 74 12.36 12.57 2.73
N THR A 75 13.14 12.62 1.65
CA THR A 75 13.26 11.47 0.73
C THR A 75 14.07 10.36 1.36
N VAL A 76 15.15 10.68 2.08
CA VAL A 76 15.95 9.70 2.82
C VAL A 76 15.11 9.01 3.88
N ASP A 77 14.34 9.78 4.67
CA ASP A 77 13.43 9.24 5.67
C ASP A 77 12.38 8.29 5.05
N ALA A 78 11.83 8.67 3.89
CA ALA A 78 10.86 7.84 3.19
C ALA A 78 11.49 6.54 2.65
N VAL A 79 12.71 6.58 2.14
CA VAL A 79 13.45 5.38 1.70
C VAL A 79 13.76 4.48 2.90
N ALA A 80 14.14 5.05 4.05
CA ALA A 80 14.35 4.28 5.28
C ALA A 80 13.10 3.51 5.75
N LEU A 81 11.90 4.02 5.47
CA LEU A 81 10.66 3.29 5.73
C LEU A 81 10.47 2.11 4.77
N ILE A 82 10.85 2.27 3.49
CA ILE A 82 10.84 1.17 2.52
C ILE A 82 11.82 0.07 2.92
N ASP A 83 13.05 0.45 3.28
CA ASP A 83 14.08 -0.49 3.72
C ASP A 83 13.64 -1.23 5.00
N ALA A 84 13.01 -0.50 5.93
CA ALA A 84 12.45 -1.10 7.14
C ALA A 84 11.35 -2.14 6.82
N ALA A 85 10.45 -1.84 5.87
CA ALA A 85 9.43 -2.78 5.44
C ALA A 85 10.03 -4.03 4.77
N LEU A 86 11.00 -3.86 3.90
CA LEU A 86 11.68 -4.98 3.23
C LEU A 86 12.51 -5.84 4.19
N ARG A 87 12.99 -5.29 5.33
CA ARG A 87 13.62 -6.09 6.38
C ARG A 87 12.67 -7.12 6.97
N PHE A 88 11.38 -6.83 7.10
CA PHE A 88 10.39 -7.81 7.54
C PHE A 88 10.29 -8.97 6.56
N VAL A 89 10.38 -8.71 5.25
CA VAL A 89 10.41 -9.78 4.24
C VAL A 89 11.64 -10.66 4.44
N ALA A 90 12.82 -10.06 4.61
CA ALA A 90 14.07 -10.81 4.83
C ALA A 90 14.08 -11.58 6.17
N LEU A 91 13.44 -11.03 7.20
CA LEU A 91 13.40 -11.62 8.54
C LEU A 91 12.45 -12.82 8.63
N TYR A 92 11.29 -12.74 7.99
CA TYR A 92 10.22 -13.72 8.11
C TYR A 92 10.12 -14.69 6.93
N ASP A 93 10.76 -14.40 5.81
CA ASP A 93 10.71 -15.20 4.56
C ASP A 93 9.29 -15.71 4.23
N PRO A 94 8.31 -14.82 4.09
CA PRO A 94 6.91 -15.21 3.94
C PRO A 94 6.65 -15.93 2.61
N GLU A 95 5.57 -16.69 2.53
CA GLU A 95 5.14 -17.35 1.29
C GLU A 95 4.89 -16.32 0.18
N TRP A 96 4.28 -15.18 0.54
CA TRP A 96 4.07 -14.04 -0.35
C TRP A 96 4.22 -12.72 0.38
N TRP A 97 4.55 -11.67 -0.38
CA TRP A 97 4.59 -10.30 0.12
C TRP A 97 4.28 -9.31 -0.99
N VAL A 98 3.73 -8.17 -0.63
CA VAL A 98 3.39 -7.11 -1.58
C VAL A 98 3.60 -5.73 -0.97
N LEU A 99 4.20 -4.83 -1.75
CA LEU A 99 4.36 -3.41 -1.43
C LEU A 99 3.59 -2.58 -2.45
N GLU A 100 2.68 -1.75 -1.95
CA GLU A 100 1.85 -0.84 -2.74
C GLU A 100 2.39 0.58 -2.68
N ASN A 101 2.41 1.26 -3.84
CA ASN A 101 2.58 2.70 -3.89
C ASN A 101 1.96 3.26 -5.18
N PRO A 102 1.46 4.50 -5.21
CA PRO A 102 0.95 5.09 -6.45
C PRO A 102 2.07 5.36 -7.46
N VAL A 103 1.68 5.67 -8.69
CA VAL A 103 2.62 6.06 -9.75
C VAL A 103 3.53 7.18 -9.28
N GLY A 104 4.84 6.97 -9.43
CA GLY A 104 5.83 7.94 -9.02
C GLY A 104 7.26 7.45 -9.16
N ARG A 105 8.16 8.03 -8.37
CA ARG A 105 9.60 7.78 -8.48
C ARG A 105 10.13 6.61 -7.66
N LEU A 106 9.28 5.91 -6.85
CA LEU A 106 9.73 4.76 -6.04
C LEU A 106 10.38 3.67 -6.90
N ARG A 107 9.93 3.52 -8.15
CA ARG A 107 10.56 2.63 -9.15
C ARG A 107 12.07 2.86 -9.37
N ARG A 108 12.61 4.02 -8.97
CA ARG A 108 14.06 4.29 -9.05
C ARG A 108 14.85 3.48 -8.03
N TRP A 109 14.22 3.09 -6.92
CA TRP A 109 14.82 2.28 -5.85
C TRP A 109 14.46 0.80 -5.98
N LEU A 110 13.21 0.50 -6.32
CA LEU A 110 12.71 -0.88 -6.37
C LEU A 110 12.69 -1.50 -7.77
N GLY A 111 13.04 -0.73 -8.82
CA GLY A 111 12.93 -1.20 -10.20
C GLY A 111 11.48 -1.21 -10.71
N PRO A 112 11.19 -1.93 -11.82
CA PRO A 112 9.86 -2.03 -12.38
C PRO A 112 8.91 -2.75 -11.40
N PRO A 113 7.63 -2.33 -11.33
CA PRO A 113 6.64 -3.03 -10.51
C PRO A 113 6.31 -4.41 -11.09
N THR A 114 5.93 -5.34 -10.23
CA THR A 114 5.43 -6.67 -10.60
C THR A 114 4.06 -6.58 -11.29
N HIS A 115 3.20 -5.66 -10.80
CA HIS A 115 1.86 -5.46 -11.34
C HIS A 115 1.42 -3.99 -11.20
N MET A 116 0.44 -3.59 -12.01
CA MET A 116 -0.17 -2.26 -11.97
C MET A 116 -1.69 -2.39 -12.15
N PHE A 117 -2.46 -1.61 -11.39
CA PHE A 117 -3.92 -1.65 -11.49
C PHE A 117 -4.56 -0.29 -11.25
N ASN A 118 -5.83 -0.17 -11.58
CA ASN A 118 -6.74 0.85 -11.07
C ASN A 118 -7.84 0.18 -10.23
N PRO A 119 -8.44 0.84 -9.26
CA PRO A 119 -9.56 0.29 -8.50
C PRO A 119 -10.71 -0.23 -9.38
N CYS A 120 -10.95 0.40 -10.53
CA CYS A 120 -11.99 -0.04 -11.46
C CYS A 120 -11.70 -1.39 -12.13
N ASP A 121 -10.46 -1.87 -12.10
CA ASP A 121 -10.11 -3.20 -12.60
C ASP A 121 -10.62 -4.30 -11.64
N TYR A 122 -10.99 -3.92 -10.40
CA TYR A 122 -11.46 -4.82 -9.33
C TYR A 122 -12.83 -4.44 -8.74
N GLY A 123 -13.67 -3.74 -9.49
CA GLY A 123 -15.05 -3.47 -9.11
C GLY A 123 -15.31 -2.13 -8.40
N ASP A 124 -14.28 -1.35 -8.07
CA ASP A 124 -14.44 -0.02 -7.46
C ASP A 124 -14.44 1.06 -8.57
N PRO A 125 -15.54 1.78 -8.85
CA PRO A 125 -15.71 2.56 -10.08
C PRO A 125 -14.92 3.88 -10.09
N TYR A 126 -13.60 3.82 -9.83
CA TYR A 126 -12.71 4.98 -9.91
C TYR A 126 -11.29 4.60 -10.35
N THR A 127 -10.55 5.61 -10.79
CA THR A 127 -9.14 5.44 -11.19
C THR A 127 -8.20 6.01 -10.13
N LYS A 128 -7.23 5.20 -9.73
CA LYS A 128 -6.07 5.56 -8.90
C LYS A 128 -4.96 4.60 -9.29
N LYS A 129 -4.22 4.94 -10.36
CA LYS A 129 -3.19 4.02 -10.84
C LYS A 129 -2.17 3.70 -9.76
N THR A 130 -2.12 2.45 -9.39
CA THR A 130 -1.37 1.89 -8.27
C THR A 130 -0.38 0.86 -8.77
N LEU A 131 0.80 0.85 -8.17
CA LEU A 131 1.92 -0.04 -8.50
C LEU A 131 2.15 -1.01 -7.35
N LEU A 132 2.43 -2.26 -7.70
CA LEU A 132 2.73 -3.33 -6.75
C LEU A 132 4.10 -3.92 -7.04
N TRP A 133 4.89 -4.10 -6.00
CA TRP A 133 6.14 -4.86 -6.01
C TRP A 133 6.00 -6.05 -5.06
N GLY A 134 6.61 -7.17 -5.41
CA GLY A 134 6.61 -8.32 -4.50
C GLY A 134 6.57 -9.68 -5.18
N LYS A 135 6.39 -10.68 -4.35
CA LYS A 135 6.17 -12.08 -4.71
C LYS A 135 4.73 -12.43 -4.31
N PHE A 136 3.82 -12.49 -5.25
CA PHE A 136 2.41 -12.78 -5.02
C PHE A 136 1.73 -13.28 -6.29
N ASN A 137 0.58 -13.92 -6.16
CA ASN A 137 -0.28 -14.26 -7.29
C ASN A 137 -1.08 -13.04 -7.72
N ILE A 138 -1.10 -12.75 -9.03
CA ILE A 138 -1.86 -11.62 -9.58
C ILE A 138 -3.35 -11.88 -9.39
N PRO A 139 -4.10 -10.95 -8.75
CA PRO A 139 -5.52 -11.09 -8.54
C PRO A 139 -6.30 -11.16 -9.86
N LYS A 140 -7.39 -11.92 -9.86
CA LYS A 140 -8.31 -11.96 -10.98
C LYS A 140 -9.11 -10.66 -11.08
N GLU A 141 -9.07 -10.02 -12.23
CA GLU A 141 -9.82 -8.80 -12.50
C GLU A 141 -11.34 -9.03 -12.56
N ASN A 142 -12.10 -8.01 -12.11
CA ASN A 142 -13.55 -7.88 -12.26
C ASN A 142 -13.86 -6.43 -12.64
N PRO A 143 -13.55 -6.02 -13.89
CA PRO A 143 -13.54 -4.62 -14.28
C PRO A 143 -14.94 -4.01 -14.35
N VAL A 144 -15.02 -2.75 -13.89
CA VAL A 144 -16.21 -1.90 -14.01
C VAL A 144 -15.82 -0.55 -14.63
N PRO A 145 -16.74 0.13 -15.36
CA PRO A 145 -16.44 1.46 -15.89
C PRO A 145 -16.15 2.47 -14.78
N PRO A 146 -15.05 3.23 -14.88
CA PRO A 146 -14.76 4.27 -13.90
C PRO A 146 -15.74 5.46 -14.04
N GLN A 147 -16.28 5.91 -12.91
CA GLN A 147 -17.16 7.07 -12.86
C GLN A 147 -16.35 8.36 -12.90
N LYS A 148 -16.59 9.18 -13.93
CA LYS A 148 -16.01 10.51 -14.03
C LYS A 148 -16.91 11.52 -13.31
N VAL A 149 -16.45 12.07 -12.19
CA VAL A 149 -17.22 13.02 -11.36
C VAL A 149 -16.68 14.45 -11.38
N CYS A 150 -15.55 14.68 -12.04
CA CYS A 150 -14.95 16.01 -12.22
C CYS A 150 -14.10 16.05 -13.50
N LYS A 151 -13.60 17.25 -13.86
CA LYS A 151 -12.73 17.42 -15.04
C LYS A 151 -11.47 16.55 -14.99
N GLN A 152 -10.92 16.35 -13.80
CA GLN A 152 -9.72 15.57 -13.56
C GLN A 152 -9.96 14.05 -13.57
N GLY A 153 -11.20 13.59 -13.47
CA GLY A 153 -11.56 12.17 -13.48
C GLY A 153 -12.53 11.77 -12.36
N SER A 154 -12.15 10.75 -11.60
CA SER A 154 -12.96 10.15 -10.55
C SER A 154 -12.97 11.00 -9.26
N TRP A 155 -13.79 10.59 -8.28
CA TRP A 155 -13.95 11.30 -7.01
C TRP A 155 -12.62 11.53 -6.25
N ILE A 156 -11.68 10.61 -6.33
CA ILE A 156 -10.41 10.70 -5.62
C ILE A 156 -9.50 11.82 -6.14
N GLN A 157 -9.60 12.15 -7.45
CA GLN A 157 -8.90 13.28 -8.05
C GLN A 157 -9.54 14.62 -7.65
N LYS A 158 -10.82 14.61 -7.26
CA LYS A 158 -11.52 15.78 -6.73
C LYS A 158 -11.09 16.13 -5.30
N LEU A 159 -10.59 15.13 -4.55
CA LEU A 159 -10.09 15.35 -3.19
C LEU A 159 -8.80 16.15 -3.21
N GLY A 160 -8.93 17.46 -3.09
CA GLY A 160 -7.81 18.39 -2.91
C GLY A 160 -7.47 18.63 -1.44
N GLY A 161 -6.31 19.30 -1.21
CA GLY A 161 -5.89 19.69 0.12
C GLY A 161 -5.07 18.64 0.87
N SER A 162 -4.63 19.03 2.07
CA SER A 162 -3.70 18.26 2.91
C SER A 162 -4.29 17.88 4.28
N SER A 163 -5.62 17.99 4.46
CA SER A 163 -6.26 17.57 5.71
C SER A 163 -6.04 16.09 5.99
N ASP A 164 -6.01 15.70 7.25
CA ASP A 164 -5.78 14.30 7.64
C ASP A 164 -6.88 13.38 7.11
N ARG A 165 -8.13 13.85 7.09
CA ARG A 165 -9.24 13.12 6.46
C ARG A 165 -9.00 12.89 4.95
N THR A 166 -8.50 13.89 4.22
CA THR A 166 -8.18 13.74 2.79
C THR A 166 -7.06 12.74 2.57
N LYS A 167 -6.01 12.81 3.39
CA LYS A 167 -4.89 11.86 3.35
C LYS A 167 -5.37 10.45 3.62
N GLU A 168 -6.20 10.25 4.63
CA GLU A 168 -6.77 8.96 5.01
C GLU A 168 -7.62 8.36 3.89
N LEU A 169 -8.58 9.12 3.34
CA LEU A 169 -9.41 8.66 2.21
C LEU A 169 -8.57 8.28 0.98
N ARG A 170 -7.49 9.02 0.71
CA ARG A 170 -6.60 8.75 -0.42
C ARG A 170 -5.66 7.57 -0.17
N SER A 171 -5.37 7.22 1.07
CA SER A 171 -4.49 6.12 1.44
C SER A 171 -5.22 4.78 1.55
N MET A 172 -6.54 4.79 1.72
CA MET A 172 -7.30 3.55 1.85
C MET A 172 -7.14 2.63 0.64
N THR A 173 -6.90 1.36 0.91
CA THR A 173 -6.90 0.32 -0.12
C THR A 173 -8.33 0.10 -0.63
N PRO A 174 -8.54 0.05 -1.97
CA PRO A 174 -9.85 -0.20 -2.54
C PRO A 174 -10.42 -1.54 -2.08
N PRO A 175 -11.68 -1.62 -1.59
CA PRO A 175 -12.25 -2.86 -1.07
C PRO A 175 -12.30 -4.00 -2.08
N GLY A 176 -12.63 -3.72 -3.34
CA GLY A 176 -12.65 -4.71 -4.40
C GLY A 176 -11.26 -5.30 -4.66
N PHE A 177 -10.22 -4.45 -4.69
CA PHE A 177 -8.85 -4.93 -4.81
C PHE A 177 -8.42 -5.74 -3.58
N ALA A 178 -8.71 -5.28 -2.36
CA ALA A 178 -8.36 -6.01 -1.13
C ALA A 178 -8.97 -7.43 -1.12
N LYS A 179 -10.24 -7.54 -1.52
CA LYS A 179 -10.92 -8.84 -1.65
C LYS A 179 -10.28 -9.72 -2.73
N ALA A 180 -10.05 -9.18 -3.94
CA ALA A 180 -9.44 -9.93 -5.04
C ALA A 180 -8.01 -10.39 -4.70
N PHE A 181 -7.25 -9.54 -3.97
CA PHE A 181 -5.91 -9.89 -3.52
C PHE A 181 -5.93 -11.04 -2.52
N PHE A 182 -6.85 -11.01 -1.55
CA PHE A 182 -7.06 -12.11 -0.61
C PHE A 182 -7.41 -13.42 -1.34
N ASP A 183 -8.34 -13.39 -2.29
CA ASP A 183 -8.78 -14.58 -3.02
C ASP A 183 -7.64 -15.24 -3.82
N ALA A 184 -6.66 -14.45 -4.26
CA ALA A 184 -5.50 -14.95 -5.01
C ALA A 184 -4.32 -15.37 -4.10
N ASN A 185 -4.26 -14.87 -2.87
CA ASN A 185 -3.14 -15.05 -1.93
C ASN A 185 -3.66 -15.37 -0.52
N PRO A 186 -4.39 -16.52 -0.35
CA PRO A 186 -5.01 -16.88 0.92
C PRO A 186 -4.01 -17.38 1.96
#